data_364a45afa3602c09b0bd4da2e3f86879
#
_entry.id   364a45afa3602c09b0bd4da2e3f86879
#
_cell.length_a   1.000
_cell.length_b   1.000
_cell.length_c   1.000
_cell.angle_alpha   90.00
_cell.angle_beta   90.00
_cell.angle_gamma   90.00
#
_symmetry.space_group_name_H-M   'P 1'
#
loop_
_entity.id
_entity.type
_entity.pdbx_description
1 polymer ?
#
loop_
_entity_poly.entity_id
_entity_poly.type
_entity_poly.pdbx_seq_one_letter_code
_entity_poly.pdbx_strand_id
1 'polypeptide(L)'
;MTLPAGWEGADHNFLGIDEPWCHPEQAGVYVLPAPYEHTSSYILGSDRGPSAILEASAQVEFYDEQLGCEPFREWGGIATATTLDLQGSVDGQAVDAIQAFVAPHVGTGKFLVTLTGEHTGALGAIRAHAARYPELCVVQIDAHGDLESSR
;
A
#
# COMPACT_ATOMS: atom_id res chain seq x y z
N MET A 1 12.08 -19.31 7.66
CA MET A 1 10.63 -19.65 7.59
C MET A 1 10.22 -19.44 6.15
N THR A 2 9.33 -20.27 5.59
CA THR A 2 8.84 -20.03 4.22
C THR A 2 7.74 -18.99 4.28
N LEU A 3 7.83 -17.96 3.43
CA LEU A 3 6.79 -16.93 3.35
C LEU A 3 5.44 -17.55 2.95
N PRO A 4 4.33 -17.12 3.56
CA PRO A 4 3.00 -17.53 3.16
C PRO A 4 2.67 -17.06 1.74
N ALA A 5 1.77 -17.76 1.06
CA ALA A 5 1.27 -17.32 -0.24
C ALA A 5 0.65 -15.91 -0.15
N GLY A 6 0.89 -15.08 -1.17
CA GLY A 6 0.40 -13.70 -1.21
C GLY A 6 1.36 -12.68 -0.59
N TRP A 7 2.59 -13.07 -0.24
CA TRP A 7 3.62 -12.17 0.28
C TRP A 7 4.93 -12.30 -0.48
N GLU A 8 5.64 -11.18 -0.66
CA GLU A 8 6.87 -11.09 -1.44
C GLU A 8 8.13 -11.26 -0.59
N GLY A 9 9.11 -11.98 -1.15
CA GLY A 9 10.45 -12.09 -0.59
C GLY A 9 11.36 -10.92 -0.93
N ALA A 10 12.63 -10.97 -0.51
CA ALA A 10 13.60 -9.88 -0.63
C ALA A 10 13.78 -9.34 -2.05
N ASP A 11 13.62 -10.17 -3.08
CA ASP A 11 13.80 -9.75 -4.47
C ASP A 11 12.68 -8.80 -4.97
N HIS A 12 11.54 -8.77 -4.29
CA HIS A 12 10.33 -8.03 -4.75
C HIS A 12 9.62 -7.25 -3.65
N ASN A 13 10.10 -7.29 -2.40
CA ASN A 13 9.48 -6.55 -1.31
C ASN A 13 9.98 -5.11 -1.22
N PHE A 14 9.29 -4.30 -0.43
CA PHE A 14 9.71 -2.94 -0.11
C PHE A 14 11.02 -2.98 0.71
N LEU A 15 12.01 -2.20 0.31
CA LEU A 15 13.39 -2.11 0.83
C LEU A 15 14.29 -3.32 0.52
N GLY A 16 13.83 -4.39 -0.12
CA GLY A 16 14.67 -5.56 -0.37
C GLY A 16 15.16 -6.25 0.91
N ILE A 17 14.36 -6.26 1.97
CA ILE A 17 14.74 -6.80 3.28
C ILE A 17 14.52 -8.31 3.37
N ASP A 18 15.46 -8.98 4.03
CA ASP A 18 15.44 -10.42 4.24
C ASP A 18 14.52 -10.86 5.38
N GLU A 19 14.21 -12.16 5.41
CA GLU A 19 13.61 -12.77 6.59
C GLU A 19 14.53 -12.60 7.83
N PRO A 20 13.96 -12.44 9.01
CA PRO A 20 12.53 -12.53 9.32
C PRO A 20 11.75 -11.21 9.14
N TRP A 21 12.42 -10.12 8.76
CA TRP A 21 11.86 -8.76 8.77
C TRP A 21 10.79 -8.51 7.69
N CYS A 22 10.78 -9.32 6.61
CA CYS A 22 9.71 -9.28 5.61
C CYS A 22 8.57 -10.26 5.89
N HIS A 23 8.63 -11.04 6.99
CA HIS A 23 7.61 -12.03 7.28
C HIS A 23 6.34 -11.38 7.87
N PRO A 24 5.14 -11.62 7.30
CA PRO A 24 3.92 -10.91 7.70
C PRO A 24 3.50 -11.13 9.16
N GLU A 25 3.81 -12.29 9.74
CA GLU A 25 3.49 -12.52 11.17
C GLU A 25 4.26 -11.58 12.08
N GLN A 26 5.52 -11.30 11.75
CA GLN A 26 6.39 -10.45 12.56
C GLN A 26 6.22 -8.97 12.22
N ALA A 27 6.11 -8.63 10.93
CA ALA A 27 6.10 -7.26 10.45
C ALA A 27 5.03 -6.39 11.12
N GLY A 28 5.40 -5.19 11.54
CA GLY A 28 4.47 -4.18 12.06
C GLY A 28 3.83 -3.33 10.96
N VAL A 29 4.41 -3.35 9.75
CA VAL A 29 3.95 -2.58 8.59
C VAL A 29 3.65 -3.52 7.43
N TYR A 30 2.52 -3.29 6.75
CA TYR A 30 2.17 -3.96 5.50
C TYR A 30 2.14 -2.97 4.35
N VAL A 31 2.85 -3.29 3.28
CA VAL A 31 2.78 -2.58 2.00
C VAL A 31 1.89 -3.37 1.06
N LEU A 32 0.83 -2.73 0.56
CA LEU A 32 -0.24 -3.32 -0.23
C LEU A 32 -0.27 -2.65 -1.62
N PRO A 33 0.44 -3.20 -2.63
CA PRO A 33 0.48 -2.61 -3.95
C PRO A 33 -0.83 -2.88 -4.71
N ALA A 34 -1.52 -1.82 -5.12
CA ALA A 34 -2.78 -1.83 -5.84
C ALA A 34 -2.70 -0.86 -7.04
N PRO A 35 -2.00 -1.23 -8.11
CA PRO A 35 -1.70 -0.35 -9.25
C PRO A 35 -2.97 -0.06 -10.04
N TYR A 36 -3.61 1.08 -9.79
CA TYR A 36 -4.82 1.52 -10.45
C TYR A 36 -4.62 2.85 -11.17
N GLU A 37 -5.02 2.89 -12.44
CA GLU A 37 -5.14 4.10 -13.24
C GLU A 37 -6.25 3.93 -14.26
N HIS A 38 -7.22 4.83 -14.28
CA HIS A 38 -8.28 4.86 -15.27
C HIS A 38 -8.76 6.28 -15.61
N THR A 39 -8.71 7.19 -14.62
CA THR A 39 -9.28 8.53 -14.76
C THR A 39 -8.23 9.62 -15.03
N SER A 40 -6.97 9.24 -15.21
CA SER A 40 -5.89 10.19 -15.55
C SER A 40 -6.20 10.94 -16.84
N SER A 41 -6.22 12.28 -16.77
CA SER A 41 -6.68 13.14 -17.88
C SER A 41 -5.56 13.64 -18.80
N TYR A 42 -4.28 13.47 -18.44
CA TYR A 42 -3.16 14.04 -19.18
C TYR A 42 -2.15 13.00 -19.66
N ILE A 43 -1.31 12.46 -18.78
CA ILE A 43 -0.31 11.45 -19.11
C ILE A 43 -0.63 10.17 -18.35
N LEU A 44 -0.71 9.06 -19.08
CA LEU A 44 -0.91 7.72 -18.51
C LEU A 44 0.40 7.13 -17.97
N GLY A 45 0.31 6.18 -17.03
CA GLY A 45 1.43 5.42 -16.49
C GLY A 45 1.59 5.55 -14.98
N SER A 46 0.64 6.17 -14.29
CA SER A 46 0.64 6.24 -12.83
C SER A 46 0.44 4.86 -12.17
N ASP A 47 -0.20 3.92 -12.85
CA ASP A 47 -0.31 2.51 -12.46
C ASP A 47 1.05 1.82 -12.25
N ARG A 48 2.11 2.33 -12.89
CA ARG A 48 3.49 1.87 -12.70
C ARG A 48 4.14 2.42 -11.43
N GLY A 49 3.51 3.39 -10.77
CA GLY A 49 4.02 4.01 -9.55
C GLY A 49 4.35 3.01 -8.45
N PRO A 50 3.44 2.11 -8.06
CA PRO A 50 3.70 1.11 -7.03
C PRO A 50 4.93 0.25 -7.31
N SER A 51 5.08 -0.29 -8.52
CA SER A 51 6.26 -1.10 -8.88
C SER A 51 7.55 -0.29 -8.89
N ALA A 52 7.51 0.94 -9.40
CA ALA A 52 8.67 1.83 -9.40
C ALA A 52 9.12 2.22 -7.97
N ILE A 53 8.17 2.41 -7.04
CA ILE A 53 8.47 2.66 -5.63
C ILE A 53 9.12 1.43 -5.00
N LEU A 54 8.59 0.22 -5.24
CA LEU A 54 9.17 -1.02 -4.71
C LEU A 54 10.60 -1.22 -5.23
N GLU A 55 10.82 -1.06 -6.52
CA GLU A 55 12.14 -1.19 -7.14
C GLU A 55 13.13 -0.16 -6.58
N ALA A 56 12.74 1.10 -6.51
CA ALA A 56 13.60 2.17 -6.01
C ALA A 56 13.88 2.04 -4.51
N SER A 57 12.96 1.49 -3.72
CA SER A 57 13.10 1.33 -2.28
C SER A 57 14.29 0.44 -1.89
N ALA A 58 14.68 -0.51 -2.73
CA ALA A 58 15.83 -1.37 -2.50
C ALA A 58 17.19 -0.62 -2.54
N GLN A 59 17.19 0.64 -2.97
CA GLN A 59 18.39 1.49 -3.00
C GLN A 59 18.48 2.43 -1.79
N VAL A 60 17.51 2.41 -0.88
CA VAL A 60 17.46 3.28 0.29
C VAL A 60 18.37 2.73 1.39
N GLU A 61 19.15 3.61 2.03
CA GLU A 61 19.92 3.28 3.22
C GLU A 61 18.98 2.92 4.39
N PHE A 62 19.31 1.86 5.11
CA PHE A 62 18.46 1.39 6.21
C PHE A 62 18.60 2.21 7.48
N TYR A 63 19.79 2.76 7.71
CA TYR A 63 20.11 3.47 8.94
C TYR A 63 19.68 4.94 8.86
N ASP A 64 18.86 5.37 9.81
CA ASP A 64 18.49 6.77 9.98
C ASP A 64 19.38 7.41 11.03
N GLU A 65 20.19 8.40 10.61
CA GLU A 65 21.14 9.08 11.49
C GLU A 65 20.45 9.92 12.57
N GLN A 66 19.26 10.47 12.30
CA GLN A 66 18.53 11.29 13.26
C GLN A 66 17.88 10.44 14.34
N LEU A 67 17.36 9.28 13.96
CA LEU A 67 16.76 8.31 14.89
C LEU A 67 17.80 7.41 15.54
N GLY A 68 18.98 7.26 14.94
CA GLY A 68 20.05 6.42 15.43
C GLY A 68 19.76 4.92 15.35
N CYS A 69 18.89 4.50 14.42
CA CYS A 69 18.46 3.11 14.29
C CYS A 69 18.11 2.77 12.82
N GLU A 70 17.76 1.52 12.58
CA GLU A 70 17.11 1.07 11.35
C GLU A 70 15.59 0.98 11.61
N PRO A 71 14.78 1.96 11.17
CA PRO A 71 13.38 2.10 11.58
C PRO A 71 12.53 0.86 11.33
N PHE A 72 12.76 0.13 10.23
CA PHE A 72 11.99 -1.06 9.93
C PHE A 72 12.12 -2.14 11.01
N ARG A 73 13.28 -2.24 11.69
CA ARG A 73 13.50 -3.21 12.77
C ARG A 73 12.73 -2.84 14.03
N GLU A 74 12.64 -1.53 14.33
CA GLU A 74 11.89 -1.03 15.50
C GLU A 74 10.39 -1.32 15.38
N TRP A 75 9.89 -1.41 14.13
CA TRP A 75 8.50 -1.77 13.84
C TRP A 75 8.27 -3.27 13.61
N GLY A 76 9.26 -4.11 13.91
CA GLY A 76 9.17 -5.56 13.73
C GLY A 76 9.31 -6.02 12.28
N GLY A 77 9.52 -5.11 11.35
CA GLY A 77 9.68 -5.39 9.92
C GLY A 77 8.58 -4.80 9.05
N ILE A 78 8.76 -4.98 7.73
CA ILE A 78 7.81 -4.55 6.70
C ILE A 78 7.53 -5.73 5.78
N ALA A 79 6.29 -6.19 5.71
CA ALA A 79 5.87 -7.21 4.78
C ALA A 79 5.17 -6.57 3.57
N THR A 80 5.51 -7.02 2.37
CA THR A 80 4.91 -6.55 1.13
C THR A 80 4.01 -7.64 0.57
N ALA A 81 2.74 -7.32 0.37
CA ALA A 81 1.81 -8.25 -0.27
C ALA A 81 2.10 -8.35 -1.77
N THR A 82 1.77 -9.50 -2.36
CA THR A 82 1.78 -9.65 -3.82
C THR A 82 0.86 -8.61 -4.45
N THR A 83 1.35 -7.97 -5.49
CA THR A 83 0.64 -6.90 -6.21
C THR A 83 -0.76 -7.35 -6.64
N LEU A 84 -1.76 -6.56 -6.30
CA LEU A 84 -3.14 -6.81 -6.71
C LEU A 84 -3.28 -6.70 -8.24
N ASP A 85 -3.81 -7.74 -8.88
CA ASP A 85 -4.14 -7.69 -10.30
C ASP A 85 -5.45 -6.92 -10.51
N LEU A 86 -5.35 -5.78 -11.18
CA LEU A 86 -6.47 -4.90 -11.52
C LEU A 86 -6.69 -4.80 -13.03
N GLN A 87 -6.09 -5.70 -13.84
CA GLN A 87 -6.26 -5.69 -15.29
C GLN A 87 -7.73 -5.82 -15.67
N GLY A 88 -8.21 -4.87 -16.46
CA GLY A 88 -9.60 -4.83 -16.94
C GLY A 88 -10.62 -4.38 -15.89
N SER A 89 -10.20 -4.09 -14.67
CA SER A 89 -11.07 -3.52 -13.64
C SER A 89 -11.11 -2.00 -13.78
N VAL A 90 -12.30 -1.42 -13.83
CA VAL A 90 -12.48 0.03 -13.96
C VAL A 90 -13.46 0.55 -12.90
N ASP A 91 -13.33 1.82 -12.54
CA ASP A 91 -14.25 2.54 -11.65
C ASP A 91 -14.60 1.76 -10.37
N GLY A 92 -15.88 1.52 -10.14
CA GLY A 92 -16.38 0.85 -8.95
C GLY A 92 -15.81 -0.57 -8.77
N GLN A 93 -15.55 -1.30 -9.86
CA GLN A 93 -14.99 -2.65 -9.78
C GLN A 93 -13.56 -2.63 -9.21
N ALA A 94 -12.73 -1.69 -9.64
CA ALA A 94 -11.38 -1.54 -9.13
C ALA A 94 -11.40 -1.12 -7.65
N VAL A 95 -12.27 -0.17 -7.28
CA VAL A 95 -12.45 0.26 -5.89
C VAL A 95 -12.88 -0.91 -5.00
N ASP A 96 -13.84 -1.73 -5.45
CA ASP A 96 -14.32 -2.90 -4.70
C ASP A 96 -13.22 -3.98 -4.56
N ALA A 97 -12.41 -4.19 -5.61
CA ALA A 97 -11.27 -5.10 -5.57
C ALA A 97 -10.20 -4.63 -4.57
N ILE A 98 -9.86 -3.33 -4.58
CA ILE A 98 -8.92 -2.75 -3.61
C ILE A 98 -9.49 -2.83 -2.20
N GLN A 99 -10.77 -2.56 -1.99
CA GLN A 99 -11.42 -2.73 -0.70
C GLN A 99 -11.30 -4.17 -0.19
N ALA A 100 -11.60 -5.15 -1.04
CA ALA A 100 -11.51 -6.58 -0.70
C ALA A 100 -10.06 -7.00 -0.39
N PHE A 101 -9.07 -6.42 -1.08
CA PHE A 101 -7.65 -6.66 -0.85
C PHE A 101 -7.16 -6.11 0.49
N VAL A 102 -7.59 -4.92 0.86
CA VAL A 102 -7.17 -4.24 2.09
C VAL A 102 -7.93 -4.76 3.33
N ALA A 103 -9.21 -5.09 3.20
CA ALA A 103 -10.11 -5.41 4.32
C ALA A 103 -9.60 -6.50 5.28
N PRO A 104 -8.98 -7.61 4.82
CA PRO A 104 -8.46 -8.65 5.73
C PRO A 104 -7.37 -8.16 6.69
N HIS A 105 -6.69 -7.06 6.35
CA HIS A 105 -5.57 -6.52 7.11
C HIS A 105 -6.01 -5.42 8.10
N VAL A 106 -7.20 -4.85 7.90
CA VAL A 106 -7.73 -3.80 8.78
C VAL A 106 -8.06 -4.37 10.16
N GLY A 107 -7.56 -3.71 11.21
CA GLY A 107 -7.79 -4.11 12.59
C GLY A 107 -6.87 -5.23 13.10
N THR A 108 -5.87 -5.63 12.32
CA THR A 108 -4.85 -6.62 12.74
C THR A 108 -3.76 -6.05 13.64
N GLY A 109 -3.79 -4.75 13.91
CA GLY A 109 -2.75 -4.04 14.67
C GLY A 109 -1.52 -3.66 13.82
N LYS A 110 -1.54 -3.93 12.52
CA LYS A 110 -0.48 -3.54 11.58
C LYS A 110 -0.75 -2.17 11.00
N PHE A 111 0.31 -1.42 10.70
CA PHE A 111 0.21 -0.19 9.94
C PHE A 111 0.10 -0.53 8.44
N LEU A 112 -0.93 -0.05 7.77
CA LEU A 112 -1.19 -0.38 6.36
C LEU A 112 -0.79 0.77 5.45
N VAL A 113 0.01 0.48 4.43
CA VAL A 113 0.40 1.39 3.37
C VAL A 113 -0.12 0.84 2.05
N THR A 114 -1.11 1.48 1.45
CA THR A 114 -1.60 1.10 0.12
C THR A 114 -0.93 1.99 -0.93
N LEU A 115 -0.24 1.36 -1.89
CA LEU A 115 0.37 2.05 -3.02
C LEU A 115 -0.56 1.93 -4.22
N THR A 116 -0.99 3.06 -4.78
CA THR A 116 -1.86 3.09 -5.97
C THR A 116 -1.31 4.04 -7.02
N GLY A 117 -1.83 4.00 -8.23
CA GLY A 117 -1.42 4.89 -9.32
C GLY A 117 -2.07 6.26 -9.18
N GLU A 118 -3.38 6.30 -9.11
CA GLU A 118 -4.15 7.53 -8.93
C GLU A 118 -4.94 7.51 -7.62
N HIS A 119 -5.39 8.66 -7.13
CA HIS A 119 -6.03 8.77 -5.83
C HIS A 119 -7.42 8.10 -5.74
N THR A 120 -8.08 7.81 -6.86
CA THR A 120 -9.31 7.01 -6.88
C THR A 120 -9.10 5.64 -6.20
N GLY A 121 -7.91 5.05 -6.33
CA GLY A 121 -7.56 3.82 -5.64
C GLY A 121 -7.59 3.94 -4.10
N ALA A 122 -7.35 5.12 -3.55
CA ALA A 122 -7.43 5.33 -2.10
C ALA A 122 -8.84 5.11 -1.55
N LEU A 123 -9.90 5.29 -2.36
CA LEU A 123 -11.28 5.08 -1.96
C LEU A 123 -11.53 3.63 -1.50
N GLY A 124 -10.92 2.65 -2.15
CA GLY A 124 -11.03 1.24 -1.75
C GLY A 124 -10.45 0.99 -0.36
N ALA A 125 -9.26 1.54 -0.09
CA ALA A 125 -8.62 1.45 1.23
C ALA A 125 -9.44 2.20 2.31
N ILE A 126 -9.94 3.39 2.00
CA ILE A 126 -10.81 4.16 2.90
C ILE A 126 -12.09 3.38 3.24
N ARG A 127 -12.75 2.77 2.25
CA ARG A 127 -13.95 1.95 2.47
C ARG A 127 -13.67 0.74 3.36
N ALA A 128 -12.53 0.07 3.18
CA ALA A 128 -12.12 -1.03 4.04
C ALA A 128 -11.98 -0.60 5.50
N HIS A 129 -11.36 0.56 5.76
CA HIS A 129 -11.22 1.11 7.11
C HIS A 129 -12.56 1.59 7.67
N ALA A 130 -13.37 2.30 6.88
CA ALA A 130 -14.68 2.79 7.31
C ALA A 130 -15.64 1.66 7.71
N ALA A 131 -15.56 0.51 7.05
CA ALA A 131 -16.34 -0.66 7.41
C ALA A 131 -16.00 -1.20 8.81
N ARG A 132 -14.78 -0.95 9.31
CA ARG A 132 -14.30 -1.43 10.61
C ARG A 132 -14.36 -0.34 11.68
N TYR A 133 -14.18 0.92 11.30
CA TYR A 133 -14.08 2.07 12.20
C TYR A 133 -15.16 3.13 11.86
N PRO A 134 -16.31 3.13 12.55
CA PRO A 134 -17.43 4.04 12.24
C PRO A 134 -17.08 5.52 12.38
N GLU A 135 -16.11 5.86 13.22
CA GLU A 135 -15.64 7.24 13.47
C GLU A 135 -14.31 7.53 12.75
N LEU A 136 -14.12 6.92 11.57
CA LEU A 136 -12.90 7.15 10.77
C LEU A 136 -12.78 8.63 10.40
N CYS A 137 -11.59 9.20 10.65
CA CYS A 137 -11.18 10.50 10.14
C CYS A 137 -10.20 10.30 8.99
N VAL A 138 -10.42 10.98 7.87
CA VAL A 138 -9.52 10.96 6.71
C VAL A 138 -8.81 12.30 6.61
N VAL A 139 -7.47 12.27 6.55
CA VAL A 139 -6.65 13.46 6.29
C VAL A 139 -6.09 13.32 4.87
N GLN A 140 -6.40 14.29 4.02
CA GLN A 140 -5.87 14.39 2.66
C GLN A 140 -4.73 15.42 2.64
N ILE A 141 -3.57 15.01 2.09
CA ILE A 141 -2.43 15.88 1.86
C ILE A 141 -2.25 15.94 0.34
N ASP A 142 -2.81 16.96 -0.27
CA ASP A 142 -2.92 17.14 -1.70
C ASP A 142 -2.88 18.63 -2.06
N ALA A 143 -2.46 18.95 -3.29
CA ALA A 143 -2.49 20.31 -3.83
C ALA A 143 -3.93 20.78 -4.16
N HIS A 144 -4.87 19.85 -4.31
CA HIS A 144 -6.27 20.10 -4.67
C HIS A 144 -7.23 19.50 -3.65
N GLY A 145 -8.42 20.04 -3.59
CA GLY A 145 -9.47 19.52 -2.69
C GLY A 145 -10.17 18.27 -3.24
N ASP A 146 -10.21 18.10 -4.56
CA ASP A 146 -10.84 17.02 -5.32
C ASP A 146 -12.29 16.70 -4.90
N LEU A 147 -12.96 17.72 -4.36
CA LEU A 147 -14.35 17.64 -3.92
C LEU A 147 -15.22 18.21 -5.02
N GLU A 148 -15.72 17.36 -5.91
CA GLU A 148 -16.79 17.74 -6.81
C GLU A 148 -18.15 17.64 -6.09
N SER A 149 -18.87 18.77 -6.01
CA SER A 149 -20.27 18.72 -5.66
C SER A 149 -21.01 18.07 -6.84
N SER A 150 -21.68 16.94 -6.63
CA SER A 150 -22.64 16.41 -7.59
C SER A 150 -23.64 17.51 -7.96
N ARG A 151 -23.61 17.95 -9.21
CA ARG A 151 -24.62 18.83 -9.79
C ARG A 151 -25.89 18.06 -10.10
#